data_9074ccce858c7581258e639b5ac622ec
#
_entry.id   9074ccce858c7581258e639b5ac622ec
#
_cell.length_a   1.000
_cell.length_b   1.000
_cell.length_c   1.000
_cell.angle_alpha   90.00
_cell.angle_beta   90.00
_cell.angle_gamma   90.00
#
_symmetry.space_group_name_H-M   'P 1'
#
loop_
_entity.id
_entity.type
_entity.pdbx_description
1 polymer ?
#
loop_
_entity_poly.entity_id
_entity_poly.type
_entity_poly.pdbx_seq_one_letter_code
_entity_poly.pdbx_strand_id
1 'polypeptide(L)'
;MEQVANTELHHDVASRRHELAELCVQFGVRKLELFGSATRGGAAHDLDFLVDLGERPPAEYASAYFALRERLAELFARSVDLVTPPGLHNPYFRERVEQEKILLYAA
;
A
#
# COMPACT_ATOMS: atom_id res chain seq x y z
N MET A 1 -14.91 -20.05 -0.24
CA MET A 1 -13.73 -20.09 -0.89
C MET A 1 -12.86 -18.91 -0.70
N GLU A 2 -11.93 -19.14 0.06
CA GLU A 2 -10.96 -18.12 0.38
C GLU A 2 -10.12 -17.75 -0.82
N GLN A 3 -10.15 -18.57 -1.83
CA GLN A 3 -9.45 -18.27 -3.06
C GLN A 3 -9.99 -17.02 -3.74
N VAL A 4 -11.25 -16.70 -3.47
CA VAL A 4 -11.88 -15.55 -4.10
C VAL A 4 -11.11 -14.27 -3.78
N ALA A 5 -10.73 -14.09 -2.51
CA ALA A 5 -10.01 -12.89 -2.12
C ALA A 5 -8.67 -12.79 -2.86
N ASN A 6 -7.97 -13.93 -3.02
CA ASN A 6 -6.68 -13.92 -3.70
C ASN A 6 -6.83 -13.65 -5.18
N THR A 7 -7.90 -14.16 -5.80
CA THR A 7 -8.09 -13.92 -7.23
C THR A 7 -8.47 -12.50 -7.52
N GLU A 8 -9.02 -11.78 -6.53
CA GLU A 8 -9.38 -10.39 -6.71
C GLU A 8 -8.22 -9.45 -6.48
N LEU A 9 -7.17 -9.91 -5.80
CA LEU A 9 -5.99 -9.09 -5.59
C LEU A 9 -5.20 -8.98 -6.89
N HIS A 10 -4.68 -7.79 -7.16
CA HIS A 10 -3.89 -7.57 -8.36
C HIS A 10 -2.75 -8.59 -8.41
N HIS A 11 -2.59 -9.22 -9.57
CA HIS A 11 -1.66 -10.34 -9.72
C HIS A 11 -0.22 -9.95 -9.34
N ASP A 12 0.24 -8.78 -9.79
CA ASP A 12 1.60 -8.35 -9.52
C ASP A 12 1.84 -8.13 -8.04
N VAL A 13 0.83 -7.58 -7.35
CA VAL A 13 0.96 -7.36 -5.91
C VAL A 13 1.02 -8.70 -5.19
N ALA A 14 0.15 -9.63 -5.58
CA ALA A 14 0.11 -10.94 -4.95
C ALA A 14 1.43 -11.68 -5.13
N SER A 15 2.03 -11.58 -6.32
CA SER A 15 3.24 -12.31 -6.62
C SER A 15 4.49 -11.70 -5.97
N ARG A 16 4.39 -10.46 -5.47
CA ARG A 16 5.54 -9.77 -4.88
C ARG A 16 5.38 -9.49 -3.40
N ARG A 17 4.54 -10.26 -2.71
CA ARG A 17 4.30 -10.01 -1.31
C ARG A 17 5.56 -10.15 -0.46
N HIS A 18 6.44 -11.07 -0.83
CA HIS A 18 7.69 -11.24 -0.10
C HIS A 18 8.58 -10.00 -0.23
N GLU A 19 8.71 -9.48 -1.44
CA GLU A 19 9.50 -8.29 -1.67
C GLU A 19 8.90 -7.07 -0.98
N LEU A 20 7.56 -7.00 -0.94
CA LEU A 20 6.88 -5.94 -0.20
C LEU A 20 7.22 -6.00 1.28
N ALA A 21 7.20 -7.20 1.85
CA ALA A 21 7.52 -7.36 3.27
C ALA A 21 8.94 -6.91 3.55
N GLU A 22 9.88 -7.24 2.65
CA GLU A 22 11.26 -6.82 2.83
C GLU A 22 11.39 -5.31 2.79
N LEU A 23 10.70 -4.65 1.87
CA LEU A 23 10.71 -3.19 1.83
C LEU A 23 10.14 -2.60 3.11
N CYS A 24 9.05 -3.18 3.59
CA CYS A 24 8.42 -2.67 4.80
C CYS A 24 9.37 -2.79 6.01
N VAL A 25 10.09 -3.89 6.10
CA VAL A 25 11.08 -4.04 7.17
C VAL A 25 12.19 -3.01 7.02
N GLN A 26 12.65 -2.81 5.79
CA GLN A 26 13.75 -1.88 5.53
C GLN A 26 13.39 -0.45 5.95
N PHE A 27 12.15 -0.04 5.69
CA PHE A 27 11.73 1.33 6.00
C PHE A 27 11.01 1.45 7.33
N GLY A 28 10.94 0.38 8.11
CA GLY A 28 10.29 0.43 9.41
C GLY A 28 8.80 0.70 9.33
N VAL A 29 8.16 0.20 8.29
CA VAL A 29 6.72 0.36 8.11
C VAL A 29 5.98 -0.42 9.18
N ARG A 30 4.95 0.17 9.75
CA ARG A 30 4.11 -0.51 10.72
C ARG A 30 3.00 -1.31 10.06
N LYS A 31 2.42 -0.75 9.00
CA LYS A 31 1.33 -1.41 8.30
C LYS A 31 1.27 -0.90 6.87
N LEU A 32 1.04 -1.80 5.92
CA LEU A 32 0.86 -1.46 4.52
C LEU A 32 -0.38 -2.17 4.00
N GLU A 33 -1.28 -1.41 3.39
CA GLU A 33 -2.51 -1.93 2.84
C GLU A 33 -2.68 -1.46 1.41
N LEU A 34 -3.36 -2.28 0.60
CA LEU A 34 -3.69 -1.93 -0.77
C LEU A 34 -5.17 -1.54 -0.83
N PHE A 35 -5.49 -0.48 -1.56
CA PHE A 35 -6.89 -0.13 -1.79
C PHE A 35 -7.06 0.27 -3.25
N GLY A 36 -8.28 0.67 -3.62
CA GLY A 36 -8.55 1.11 -4.97
C GLY A 36 -8.77 -0.04 -5.93
N SER A 37 -8.66 0.25 -7.21
CA SER A 37 -9.02 -0.70 -8.26
C SER A 37 -8.18 -1.97 -8.24
N ALA A 38 -6.94 -1.89 -7.76
CA ALA A 38 -6.06 -3.07 -7.74
C ALA A 38 -6.54 -4.12 -6.76
N THR A 39 -7.43 -3.78 -5.82
CA THR A 39 -7.97 -4.77 -4.90
C THR A 39 -8.98 -5.70 -5.57
N ARG A 40 -9.47 -5.31 -6.72
CA ARG A 40 -10.47 -6.10 -7.45
C ARG A 40 -9.85 -6.89 -8.59
N GLY A 41 -8.52 -6.92 -8.66
CA GLY A 41 -7.84 -7.61 -9.74
C GLY A 41 -7.88 -6.82 -11.02
N GLY A 42 -7.58 -7.47 -12.12
CA GLY A 42 -7.62 -6.82 -13.41
C GLY A 42 -6.43 -5.94 -13.68
N ALA A 43 -6.53 -5.14 -14.72
CA ALA A 43 -5.42 -4.31 -15.19
C ALA A 43 -5.51 -2.93 -14.55
N ALA A 44 -4.84 -2.75 -13.45
CA ALA A 44 -4.74 -1.45 -12.81
C ALA A 44 -3.46 -0.77 -13.28
N HIS A 45 -3.59 0.47 -13.75
CA HIS A 45 -2.42 1.24 -14.15
C HIS A 45 -1.71 1.82 -12.95
N ASP A 46 -2.46 2.22 -11.94
CA ASP A 46 -1.92 2.80 -10.73
C ASP A 46 -2.19 1.88 -9.55
N LEU A 47 -1.28 1.88 -8.60
CA LEU A 47 -1.47 1.13 -7.37
C LEU A 47 -1.63 2.11 -6.22
N ASP A 48 -2.64 1.89 -5.40
CA ASP A 48 -2.97 2.77 -4.28
C ASP A 48 -2.66 2.05 -2.98
N PHE A 49 -1.72 2.59 -2.21
CA PHE A 49 -1.34 2.01 -0.92
C PHE A 49 -1.64 2.97 0.21
N LEU A 50 -2.05 2.39 1.33
CA LEU A 50 -2.17 3.11 2.58
C LEU A 50 -1.06 2.62 3.49
N VAL A 51 -0.22 3.54 3.98
CA VAL A 51 0.94 3.17 4.77
C VAL A 51 0.91 3.87 6.12
N ASP A 52 1.23 3.11 7.17
CA ASP A 52 1.45 3.64 8.51
C ASP A 52 2.94 3.54 8.78
N LEU A 53 3.60 4.69 8.82
CA LEU A 53 5.04 4.77 9.06
C LEU A 53 5.38 4.97 10.54
N GLY A 54 4.35 5.02 11.40
CA GLY A 54 4.58 5.28 12.80
C GLY A 54 4.99 6.73 13.04
N GLU A 55 5.47 6.98 14.26
CA GLU A 55 5.89 8.33 14.62
C GLU A 55 7.37 8.47 14.40
N ARG A 56 7.75 9.53 13.71
CA ARG A 56 9.14 9.85 13.41
C ARG A 56 9.30 11.36 13.36
N PRO A 57 10.51 11.87 13.56
CA PRO A 57 10.74 13.29 13.31
C PRO A 57 10.34 13.66 11.88
N PRO A 58 9.82 14.88 11.67
CA PRO A 58 9.27 15.24 10.36
C PRO A 58 10.21 15.01 9.17
N ALA A 59 11.48 15.32 9.32
CA ALA A 59 12.43 15.14 8.23
C ALA A 59 12.63 13.66 7.90
N GLU A 60 12.68 12.82 8.94
CA GLU A 60 12.82 11.37 8.72
C GLU A 60 11.56 10.79 8.13
N TYR A 61 10.41 11.29 8.56
CA TYR A 61 9.14 10.84 8.03
C TYR A 61 9.06 11.12 6.54
N ALA A 62 9.36 12.35 6.14
CA ALA A 62 9.31 12.73 4.73
C ALA A 62 10.29 11.93 3.89
N SER A 63 11.50 11.74 4.42
CA SER A 63 12.52 10.97 3.70
C SER A 63 12.07 9.54 3.47
N ALA A 64 11.55 8.91 4.52
CA ALA A 64 11.07 7.52 4.42
C ALA A 64 9.89 7.43 3.47
N TYR A 65 8.98 8.39 3.55
CA TYR A 65 7.78 8.39 2.70
C TYR A 65 8.15 8.44 1.21
N PHE A 66 8.99 9.40 0.83
CA PHE A 66 9.34 9.55 -0.58
C PHE A 66 10.20 8.40 -1.08
N ALA A 67 11.12 7.91 -0.26
CA ALA A 67 11.95 6.78 -0.65
C ALA A 67 11.12 5.52 -0.82
N LEU A 68 10.19 5.27 0.09
CA LEU A 68 9.31 4.09 -0.02
C LEU A 68 8.45 4.18 -1.26
N ARG A 69 7.89 5.36 -1.52
CA ARG A 69 7.05 5.54 -2.71
C ARG A 69 7.84 5.23 -3.97
N GLU A 70 9.07 5.72 -4.04
CA GLU A 70 9.91 5.49 -5.20
C GLU A 70 10.24 4.02 -5.37
N ARG A 71 10.57 3.35 -4.26
CA ARG A 71 10.91 1.93 -4.31
C ARG A 71 9.70 1.08 -4.72
N LEU A 72 8.51 1.45 -4.25
CA LEU A 72 7.30 0.74 -4.66
C LEU A 72 7.04 0.92 -6.16
N ALA A 73 7.22 2.14 -6.66
CA ALA A 73 7.03 2.41 -8.07
C ALA A 73 8.02 1.60 -8.91
N GLU A 74 9.26 1.49 -8.46
CA GLU A 74 10.26 0.70 -9.15
C GLU A 74 9.92 -0.79 -9.12
N LEU A 75 9.47 -1.27 -7.97
CA LEU A 75 9.18 -2.68 -7.82
C LEU A 75 8.08 -3.13 -8.77
N PHE A 76 7.06 -2.31 -8.94
CA PHE A 76 5.92 -2.66 -9.78
C PHE A 76 5.96 -2.05 -11.16
N ALA A 77 6.92 -1.17 -11.44
CA ALA A 77 7.04 -0.45 -12.72
C ALA A 77 5.71 0.24 -13.06
N ARG A 78 5.12 0.89 -12.06
CA ARG A 78 3.84 1.58 -12.19
C ARG A 78 3.83 2.83 -11.32
N SER A 79 2.90 3.72 -11.63
CA SER A 79 2.63 4.84 -10.74
C SER A 79 2.07 4.32 -9.41
N VAL A 80 2.57 4.87 -8.33
CA VAL A 80 2.14 4.48 -6.99
C VAL A 80 1.61 5.71 -6.27
N ASP A 81 0.41 5.58 -5.74
CA ASP A 81 -0.18 6.59 -4.87
C ASP A 81 -0.07 6.10 -3.45
N LEU A 82 0.71 6.80 -2.63
CA LEU A 82 1.00 6.36 -1.27
C LEU A 82 0.33 7.33 -0.30
N VAL A 83 -0.70 6.85 0.38
CA VAL A 83 -1.51 7.65 1.27
C VAL A 83 -1.16 7.29 2.71
N THR A 84 -1.07 8.31 3.57
CA THR A 84 -0.86 8.11 5.00
C THR A 84 -2.17 8.37 5.73
N PRO A 85 -2.32 7.90 6.98
CA PRO A 85 -3.58 8.08 7.70
C PRO A 85 -4.11 9.51 7.75
N PRO A 86 -3.28 10.55 7.92
CA PRO A 86 -3.82 11.91 7.88
C PRO A 86 -4.49 12.27 6.55
N GLY A 87 -4.16 11.59 5.47
CA GLY A 87 -4.80 11.81 4.18
C GLY A 87 -6.22 11.29 4.11
N LEU A 88 -6.67 10.58 5.13
CA LEU A 88 -8.01 9.99 5.16
C LEU A 88 -9.00 10.84 5.95
N HIS A 89 -8.82 12.16 5.98
CA HIS A 89 -9.72 13.00 6.74
C HIS A 89 -11.07 13.19 6.08
N ASN A 90 -11.18 12.97 4.78
CA ASN A 90 -12.48 13.01 4.10
C ASN A 90 -13.27 11.75 4.45
N PRO A 91 -14.46 11.88 5.09
CA PRO A 91 -15.16 10.69 5.57
C PRO A 91 -15.63 9.75 4.47
N TYR A 92 -15.96 10.27 3.31
CA TYR A 92 -16.42 9.41 2.21
C TYR A 92 -15.26 8.61 1.64
N PHE A 93 -14.10 9.25 1.49
CA PHE A 93 -12.91 8.56 1.01
C PHE A 93 -12.45 7.52 2.02
N ARG A 94 -12.46 7.89 3.31
CA ARG A 94 -12.07 6.96 4.36
C ARG A 94 -12.96 5.72 4.37
N GLU A 95 -14.26 5.91 4.22
CA GLU A 95 -15.17 4.78 4.22
C GLU A 95 -14.90 3.83 3.05
N ARG A 96 -14.65 4.39 1.87
CA ARG A 96 -14.32 3.56 0.71
C ARG A 96 -13.05 2.78 0.92
N VAL A 97 -12.02 3.42 1.46
CA VAL A 97 -10.75 2.74 1.72
C VAL A 97 -10.95 1.62 2.72
N GLU A 98 -11.71 1.88 3.79
CA GLU A 98 -11.96 0.85 4.81
C GLU A 98 -12.67 -0.36 4.23
N GLN A 99 -13.54 -0.15 3.27
CA GLN A 99 -14.27 -1.25 2.66
C GLN A 99 -13.44 -2.03 1.65
N GLU A 100 -12.48 -1.38 1.01
CA GLU A 100 -11.71 -1.98 -0.08
C GLU A 100 -10.38 -2.55 0.36
N LYS A 101 -9.79 -2.03 1.41
CA LYS A 101 -8.38 -2.27 1.68
C LYS A 101 -8.08 -3.72 2.00
N ILE A 102 -6.92 -4.15 1.54
CA ILE A 102 -6.41 -5.49 1.77
C ILE A 102 -5.06 -5.36 2.47
N LEU A 103 -4.91 -6.03 3.61
CA LEU A 103 -3.68 -5.96 4.37
C LEU A 103 -2.57 -6.71 3.64
N LEU A 104 -1.44 -6.03 3.45
CA LEU A 104 -0.28 -6.64 2.82
C LEU A 104 0.85 -6.90 3.81
N TYR A 105 0.99 -6.05 4.83
CA TYR A 105 2.06 -6.19 5.82
C TYR A 105 1.65 -5.53 7.13
N ALA A 106 1.98 -6.17 8.23
CA ALA A 106 1.82 -5.59 9.57
C ALA A 106 3.01 -6.03 10.41
N ALA A 107 3.66 -5.04 11.04
CA ALA A 107 4.80 -5.31 11.89
C ALA A 107 4.37 -5.97 13.20
#